data_99fc320a46b04c3ccc025c9471fbe85d
#
_entry.id   99fc320a46b04c3ccc025c9471fbe85d
#
_cell.length_a   1.000
_cell.length_b   1.000
_cell.length_c   1.000
_cell.angle_alpha   90.00
_cell.angle_beta   90.00
_cell.angle_gamma   90.00
#
_symmetry.space_group_name_H-M   'P 1'
#
loop_
_entity.id
_entity.type
_entity.pdbx_description
1 polymer ?
#
loop_
_entity_poly.entity_id
_entity_poly.type
_entity_poly.pdbx_seq_one_letter_code
_entity_poly.pdbx_strand_id
1 'polypeptide(L)'
;MSYAKIHPFTFGQEGDYFQGGEKIDTLPWKDTVLGGFVCYDLRFPEIFQISSADSEVIFVIANWPVSRIDDWDCLLKVRAIENQAFVAGVNRVGEGGGIAYNGHSALYGPRGERLTRFCEEESLLIGDIDPAEVRKCREVFPVKKDRREDVYWKESRRRGGISFIV
;
A
#
# COMPACT_ATOMS: atom_id res chain seq x y z
N MET A 1 -1.01 -8.56 -14.66
CA MET A 1 -1.66 -8.66 -13.34
C MET A 1 -3.04 -8.03 -13.43
N SER A 2 -4.04 -8.66 -12.86
CA SER A 2 -5.37 -8.07 -12.66
C SER A 2 -5.66 -8.12 -11.16
N TYR A 3 -5.97 -6.99 -10.55
CA TYR A 3 -6.23 -6.87 -9.13
C TYR A 3 -7.63 -6.30 -8.89
N ALA A 4 -8.44 -6.99 -8.11
CA ALA A 4 -9.69 -6.48 -7.57
C ALA A 4 -9.43 -5.98 -6.13
N LYS A 5 -9.84 -4.75 -5.84
CA LYS A 5 -9.71 -4.13 -4.52
C LYS A 5 -10.30 -5.03 -3.45
N ILE A 6 -9.50 -5.37 -2.42
CA ILE A 6 -9.93 -6.29 -1.35
C ILE A 6 -10.91 -5.61 -0.39
N HIS A 7 -10.68 -4.32 -0.08
CA HIS A 7 -11.48 -3.59 0.89
C HIS A 7 -12.32 -2.50 0.18
N PRO A 8 -13.57 -2.78 -0.24
CA PRO A 8 -14.49 -1.73 -0.68
C PRO A 8 -14.63 -0.66 0.40
N PHE A 9 -14.71 0.60 -0.01
CA PHE A 9 -14.85 1.73 0.91
C PHE A 9 -16.31 1.86 1.38
N THR A 10 -16.67 1.16 2.44
CA THR A 10 -18.04 1.08 2.96
C THR A 10 -18.59 2.43 3.40
N PHE A 11 -17.77 3.31 3.99
CA PHE A 11 -18.18 4.67 4.33
C PHE A 11 -18.63 5.49 3.10
N GLY A 12 -18.11 5.20 1.92
CA GLY A 12 -18.50 5.79 0.63
C GLY A 12 -19.52 4.95 -0.15
N GLN A 13 -20.18 3.98 0.48
CA GLN A 13 -21.19 3.10 -0.14
C GLN A 13 -20.63 2.24 -1.29
N GLU A 14 -19.31 2.14 -1.43
CA GLU A 14 -18.69 1.33 -2.52
C GLU A 14 -19.09 -0.15 -2.40
N GLY A 15 -19.22 -0.66 -1.16
CA GLY A 15 -19.64 -2.03 -0.88
C GLY A 15 -21.08 -2.36 -1.28
N ASP A 16 -21.92 -1.36 -1.52
CA ASP A 16 -23.31 -1.56 -2.00
C ASP A 16 -23.35 -1.91 -3.50
N TYR A 17 -22.28 -1.58 -4.22
CA TYR A 17 -22.18 -1.75 -5.68
C TYR A 17 -21.08 -2.70 -6.12
N PHE A 18 -20.04 -2.89 -5.31
CA PHE A 18 -18.88 -3.69 -5.66
C PHE A 18 -18.57 -4.72 -4.57
N GLN A 19 -18.25 -5.93 -5.01
CA GLN A 19 -17.75 -6.98 -4.14
C GLN A 19 -16.23 -6.87 -3.98
N GLY A 20 -15.74 -7.11 -2.76
CA GLY A 20 -14.30 -7.17 -2.48
C GLY A 20 -13.59 -8.29 -3.22
N GLY A 21 -12.35 -8.05 -3.59
CA GLY A 21 -11.47 -9.08 -4.15
C GLY A 21 -11.06 -10.13 -3.11
N GLU A 22 -10.66 -11.29 -3.58
CA GLU A 22 -10.29 -12.44 -2.73
C GLU A 22 -8.83 -12.86 -2.88
N LYS A 23 -8.03 -12.11 -3.65
CA LYS A 23 -6.64 -12.48 -3.99
C LYS A 23 -5.68 -11.32 -3.82
N ILE A 24 -4.49 -11.65 -3.36
CA ILE A 24 -3.31 -10.78 -3.34
C ILE A 24 -2.36 -11.35 -4.39
N ASP A 25 -2.41 -10.77 -5.60
CA ASP A 25 -1.58 -11.20 -6.70
C ASP A 25 -0.32 -10.35 -6.81
N THR A 26 0.79 -10.97 -7.16
CA THR A 26 2.04 -10.31 -7.51
C THR A 26 2.41 -10.59 -8.97
N LEU A 27 3.22 -9.72 -9.56
CA LEU A 27 3.64 -9.82 -10.95
C LEU A 27 5.16 -9.83 -11.05
N PRO A 28 5.79 -10.95 -11.44
CA PRO A 28 7.19 -10.93 -11.85
C PRO A 28 7.40 -10.00 -13.05
N TRP A 29 8.34 -9.08 -12.95
CA TRP A 29 8.67 -8.14 -14.02
C TRP A 29 10.17 -7.86 -14.03
N LYS A 30 10.85 -8.26 -15.10
CA LYS A 30 12.31 -8.24 -15.21
C LYS A 30 12.95 -8.98 -14.03
N ASP A 31 13.82 -8.32 -13.26
CA ASP A 31 14.55 -8.82 -12.10
C ASP A 31 13.86 -8.53 -10.75
N THR A 32 12.61 -8.08 -10.77
CA THR A 32 11.82 -7.72 -9.58
C THR A 32 10.43 -8.32 -9.61
N VAL A 33 9.71 -8.19 -8.50
CA VAL A 33 8.30 -8.56 -8.36
C VAL A 33 7.49 -7.36 -7.92
N LEU A 34 6.38 -7.11 -8.62
CA LEU A 34 5.48 -5.99 -8.37
C LEU A 34 4.24 -6.44 -7.60
N GLY A 35 3.80 -5.65 -6.63
CA GLY A 35 2.51 -5.72 -5.97
C GLY A 35 1.64 -4.52 -6.33
N GLY A 36 0.33 -4.60 -6.13
CA GLY A 36 -0.54 -3.46 -6.40
C GLY A 36 -1.82 -3.48 -5.59
N PHE A 37 -2.22 -2.30 -5.09
CA PHE A 37 -3.39 -2.09 -4.25
C PHE A 37 -4.15 -0.83 -4.67
N VAL A 38 -5.40 -0.71 -4.19
CA VAL A 38 -6.28 0.39 -4.57
C VAL A 38 -6.80 1.14 -3.35
N CYS A 39 -6.42 2.42 -3.24
CA CYS A 39 -7.02 3.43 -2.37
C CYS A 39 -7.18 2.95 -0.91
N TYR A 40 -8.38 2.58 -0.49
CA TYR A 40 -8.71 2.20 0.88
C TYR A 40 -7.90 1.00 1.40
N ASP A 41 -7.42 0.13 0.50
CA ASP A 41 -6.50 -0.97 0.82
C ASP A 41 -5.26 -0.49 1.58
N LEU A 42 -4.81 0.76 1.36
CA LEU A 42 -3.66 1.35 2.05
C LEU A 42 -3.80 1.35 3.59
N ARG A 43 -5.02 1.32 4.12
CA ARG A 43 -5.27 1.30 5.57
C ARG A 43 -5.03 -0.06 6.23
N PHE A 44 -4.91 -1.13 5.45
CA PHE A 44 -4.83 -2.51 5.94
C PHE A 44 -3.42 -3.07 5.78
N PRO A 45 -2.58 -3.07 6.84
CA PRO A 45 -1.19 -3.51 6.77
C PRO A 45 -1.03 -4.99 6.39
N GLU A 46 -2.03 -5.82 6.70
CA GLU A 46 -1.98 -7.26 6.52
C GLU A 46 -1.72 -7.65 5.06
N ILE A 47 -2.42 -7.01 4.12
CA ILE A 47 -2.28 -7.31 2.71
C ILE A 47 -0.92 -6.90 2.15
N PHE A 48 -0.33 -5.83 2.68
CA PHE A 48 1.02 -5.40 2.32
C PHE A 48 2.06 -6.38 2.85
N GLN A 49 1.89 -6.87 4.08
CA GLN A 49 2.76 -7.86 4.68
C GLN A 49 2.77 -9.16 3.87
N ILE A 50 1.60 -9.60 3.38
CA ILE A 50 1.46 -10.79 2.54
C ILE A 50 2.12 -10.53 1.19
N SER A 51 1.75 -9.48 0.47
CA SER A 51 2.29 -9.15 -0.85
C SER A 51 3.82 -9.02 -0.83
N SER A 52 4.36 -8.37 0.18
CA SER A 52 5.80 -8.10 0.30
C SER A 52 6.64 -9.31 0.71
N ALA A 53 6.02 -10.49 0.89
CA ALA A 53 6.79 -11.73 0.94
C ALA A 53 7.56 -11.94 -0.37
N ASP A 54 6.91 -11.62 -1.49
CA ASP A 54 7.47 -11.76 -2.83
C ASP A 54 7.81 -10.41 -3.47
N SER A 55 6.94 -9.39 -3.33
CA SER A 55 7.12 -8.12 -4.03
C SER A 55 8.17 -7.21 -3.39
N GLU A 56 8.91 -6.54 -4.25
CA GLU A 56 9.93 -5.54 -3.90
C GLU A 56 9.45 -4.11 -4.21
N VAL A 57 8.47 -3.98 -5.10
CA VAL A 57 7.85 -2.70 -5.48
C VAL A 57 6.35 -2.83 -5.39
N ILE A 58 5.71 -1.95 -4.62
CA ILE A 58 4.26 -1.97 -4.39
C ILE A 58 3.66 -0.66 -4.87
N PHE A 59 2.67 -0.75 -5.73
CA PHE A 59 1.91 0.40 -6.23
C PHE A 59 0.60 0.55 -5.45
N VAL A 60 0.22 1.80 -5.17
CA VAL A 60 -1.09 2.15 -4.63
C VAL A 60 -1.68 3.28 -5.47
N ILE A 61 -2.80 3.02 -6.14
CA ILE A 61 -3.53 4.04 -6.90
C ILE A 61 -4.76 4.49 -6.12
N ALA A 62 -5.08 5.80 -6.09
CA ALA A 62 -6.16 6.31 -5.27
C ALA A 62 -6.85 7.56 -5.81
N ASN A 63 -8.09 7.74 -5.34
CA ASN A 63 -8.78 9.01 -5.19
C ASN A 63 -8.82 9.34 -3.67
N TRP A 64 -7.68 9.81 -3.12
CA TRP A 64 -7.56 10.08 -1.68
C TRP A 64 -7.79 11.57 -1.41
N PRO A 65 -8.81 11.95 -0.64
CA PRO A 65 -9.22 13.34 -0.51
C PRO A 65 -8.29 14.16 0.38
N VAL A 66 -8.26 15.47 0.13
CA VAL A 66 -7.52 16.46 0.94
C VAL A 66 -7.80 16.32 2.43
N SER A 67 -9.04 16.07 2.81
CA SER A 67 -9.46 15.95 4.23
C SER A 67 -8.75 14.84 5.01
N ARG A 68 -8.03 13.95 4.35
CA ARG A 68 -7.30 12.83 4.94
C ARG A 68 -5.91 12.66 4.32
N ILE A 69 -5.35 13.71 3.76
CA ILE A 69 -4.09 13.64 3.02
C ILE A 69 -2.88 13.29 3.92
N ASP A 70 -2.92 13.72 5.17
CA ASP A 70 -1.87 13.37 6.16
C ASP A 70 -1.82 11.86 6.41
N ASP A 71 -2.98 11.17 6.40
CA ASP A 71 -3.03 9.71 6.49
C ASP A 71 -2.37 9.06 5.28
N TRP A 72 -2.62 9.59 4.07
CA TRP A 72 -2.02 9.10 2.83
C TRP A 72 -0.50 9.15 2.88
N ASP A 73 0.07 10.31 3.21
CA ASP A 73 1.51 10.52 3.29
C ASP A 73 2.16 9.62 4.36
N CYS A 74 1.53 9.57 5.54
CA CYS A 74 2.01 8.74 6.64
C CYS A 74 1.98 7.25 6.28
N LEU A 75 0.83 6.77 5.77
CA LEU A 75 0.65 5.35 5.48
C LEU A 75 1.55 4.86 4.36
N LEU A 76 1.73 5.61 3.27
CA LEU A 76 2.67 5.22 2.21
C LEU A 76 4.08 5.01 2.75
N LYS A 77 4.56 5.96 3.56
CA LYS A 77 5.88 5.86 4.19
C LYS A 77 5.98 4.67 5.12
N VAL A 78 4.98 4.44 5.97
CA VAL A 78 4.95 3.31 6.90
C VAL A 78 4.93 1.98 6.13
N ARG A 79 4.10 1.86 5.06
CA ARG A 79 4.11 0.66 4.21
C ARG A 79 5.48 0.36 3.61
N ALA A 80 6.23 1.38 3.22
CA ALA A 80 7.59 1.19 2.71
C ALA A 80 8.54 0.65 3.80
N ILE A 81 8.51 1.25 4.99
CA ILE A 81 9.39 0.89 6.12
C ILE A 81 9.09 -0.53 6.62
N GLU A 82 7.84 -0.83 6.98
CA GLU A 82 7.46 -2.10 7.61
C GLU A 82 7.59 -3.31 6.67
N ASN A 83 7.48 -3.05 5.36
CA ASN A 83 7.60 -4.09 4.33
C ASN A 83 8.99 -4.16 3.71
N GLN A 84 9.85 -3.18 4.02
CA GLN A 84 11.17 -3.04 3.41
C GLN A 84 11.07 -3.17 1.88
N ALA A 85 10.21 -2.34 1.27
CA ALA A 85 9.91 -2.36 -0.15
C ALA A 85 9.80 -0.93 -0.69
N PHE A 86 10.00 -0.74 -1.99
CA PHE A 86 9.58 0.51 -2.63
C PHE A 86 8.07 0.59 -2.65
N VAL A 87 7.53 1.77 -2.29
CA VAL A 87 6.08 2.01 -2.35
C VAL A 87 5.82 3.27 -3.19
N ALA A 88 5.12 3.08 -4.30
CA ALA A 88 4.71 4.14 -5.21
C ALA A 88 3.22 4.43 -5.03
N GLY A 89 2.89 5.55 -4.42
CA GLY A 89 1.52 6.05 -4.31
C GLY A 89 1.20 7.03 -5.43
N VAL A 90 0.12 6.76 -6.17
CA VAL A 90 -0.39 7.65 -7.22
C VAL A 90 -1.78 8.10 -6.83
N ASN A 91 -1.93 9.38 -6.52
CA ASN A 91 -3.18 9.97 -6.10
C ASN A 91 -3.68 11.02 -7.09
N ARG A 92 -4.99 11.12 -7.22
CA ARG A 92 -5.69 12.07 -8.05
C ARG A 92 -5.41 13.53 -7.62
N VAL A 93 -5.47 14.45 -8.57
CA VAL A 93 -5.60 15.90 -8.34
C VAL A 93 -6.93 16.42 -8.91
N GLY A 94 -7.37 17.60 -8.46
CA GLY A 94 -8.58 18.27 -8.92
C GLY A 94 -9.78 18.02 -8.03
N GLU A 95 -10.99 18.09 -8.59
CA GLU A 95 -12.25 17.97 -7.86
C GLU A 95 -13.17 16.96 -8.53
N GLY A 96 -14.04 16.33 -7.77
CA GLY A 96 -15.10 15.46 -8.28
C GLY A 96 -16.12 15.12 -7.20
N GLY A 97 -17.42 15.30 -7.52
CA GLY A 97 -18.50 15.05 -6.56
C GLY A 97 -18.42 15.92 -5.29
N GLY A 98 -17.93 17.17 -5.40
CA GLY A 98 -17.73 18.07 -4.26
C GLY A 98 -16.57 17.70 -3.34
N ILE A 99 -15.69 16.78 -3.77
CA ILE A 99 -14.51 16.35 -3.03
C ILE A 99 -13.26 16.84 -3.74
N ALA A 100 -12.37 17.54 -2.99
CA ALA A 100 -11.10 18.01 -3.49
C ALA A 100 -9.99 16.99 -3.27
N TYR A 101 -9.07 16.90 -4.23
CA TYR A 101 -7.92 16.03 -4.25
C TYR A 101 -6.67 16.84 -4.62
N ASN A 102 -5.62 16.77 -3.82
CA ASN A 102 -4.40 17.54 -4.01
C ASN A 102 -3.15 16.69 -4.32
N GLY A 103 -3.34 15.50 -4.85
CA GLY A 103 -2.22 14.66 -5.29
C GLY A 103 -1.44 14.06 -4.13
N HIS A 104 -0.27 14.61 -3.79
CA HIS A 104 0.70 14.00 -2.89
C HIS A 104 1.19 12.63 -3.37
N SER A 105 1.17 12.41 -4.69
CA SER A 105 1.80 11.22 -5.26
C SER A 105 3.27 11.16 -4.84
N ALA A 106 3.75 9.97 -4.51
CA ALA A 106 5.09 9.80 -3.97
C ALA A 106 5.66 8.42 -4.26
N LEU A 107 6.99 8.36 -4.34
CA LEU A 107 7.75 7.13 -4.27
C LEU A 107 8.57 7.15 -2.98
N TYR A 108 8.42 6.10 -2.18
CA TYR A 108 9.20 5.86 -0.97
C TYR A 108 10.12 4.65 -1.15
N GLY A 109 11.35 4.77 -0.69
CA GLY A 109 12.31 3.69 -0.61
C GLY A 109 12.12 2.80 0.62
N PRO A 110 12.82 1.65 0.70
CA PRO A 110 12.59 0.61 1.72
C PRO A 110 12.90 1.04 3.16
N ARG A 111 13.49 2.22 3.36
CA ARG A 111 13.74 2.82 4.68
C ARG A 111 12.85 4.02 4.96
N GLY A 112 11.86 4.30 4.08
CA GLY A 112 10.92 5.40 4.21
C GLY A 112 11.44 6.74 3.71
N GLU A 113 12.55 6.78 2.99
CA GLU A 113 13.02 7.96 2.28
C GLU A 113 12.10 8.30 1.10
N ARG A 114 11.74 9.57 0.96
CA ARG A 114 10.97 10.02 -0.20
C ARG A 114 11.91 10.27 -1.38
N LEU A 115 11.68 9.57 -2.48
CA LEU A 115 12.53 9.58 -3.67
C LEU A 115 12.02 10.54 -4.76
N THR A 116 10.81 11.09 -4.60
CA THR A 116 10.23 12.07 -5.51
C THR A 116 10.06 13.42 -4.83
N ARG A 117 10.06 14.49 -5.62
CA ARG A 117 9.69 15.82 -5.12
C ARG A 117 8.25 15.82 -4.59
N PHE A 118 7.96 16.71 -3.66
CA PHE A 118 6.58 16.99 -3.23
C PHE A 118 5.82 17.71 -4.36
N CYS A 119 4.55 17.35 -4.57
CA CYS A 119 3.72 17.93 -5.61
C CYS A 119 2.23 17.80 -5.30
N GLU A 120 1.52 18.91 -5.41
CA GLU A 120 0.06 19.02 -5.26
C GLU A 120 -0.66 19.30 -6.59
N GLU A 121 0.08 19.31 -7.70
CA GLU A 121 -0.42 19.61 -9.03
C GLU A 121 -0.36 18.39 -9.94
N GLU A 122 -1.11 18.43 -11.03
CA GLU A 122 -0.99 17.43 -12.10
C GLU A 122 0.42 17.48 -12.69
N SER A 123 1.16 16.43 -12.51
CA SER A 123 2.54 16.35 -13.00
C SER A 123 3.07 14.94 -13.10
N LEU A 124 4.11 14.78 -13.91
CA LEU A 124 4.91 13.57 -13.94
C LEU A 124 5.96 13.63 -12.83
N LEU A 125 5.95 12.66 -11.94
CA LEU A 125 6.98 12.42 -10.96
C LEU A 125 7.85 11.25 -11.42
N ILE A 126 9.15 11.45 -11.45
CA ILE A 126 10.13 10.43 -11.84
C ILE A 126 11.03 10.17 -10.65
N GLY A 127 11.27 8.89 -10.36
CA GLY A 127 12.22 8.43 -9.36
C GLY A 127 12.86 7.14 -9.83
N ASP A 128 14.16 7.02 -9.63
CA ASP A 128 14.91 5.81 -9.93
C ASP A 128 14.84 4.83 -8.75
N ILE A 129 14.75 3.55 -9.04
CA ILE A 129 14.76 2.48 -8.05
C ILE A 129 15.75 1.40 -8.48
N ASP A 130 16.41 0.81 -7.50
CA ASP A 130 17.19 -0.42 -7.67
C ASP A 130 16.59 -1.51 -6.77
N PRO A 131 15.93 -2.54 -7.30
CA PRO A 131 15.36 -3.62 -6.49
C PRO A 131 16.40 -4.34 -5.61
N ALA A 132 17.67 -4.28 -5.96
CA ALA A 132 18.74 -4.84 -5.12
C ALA A 132 18.83 -4.14 -3.75
N GLU A 133 18.42 -2.89 -3.64
CA GLU A 133 18.37 -2.18 -2.35
C GLU A 133 17.39 -2.83 -1.37
N VAL A 134 16.25 -3.33 -1.87
CA VAL A 134 15.26 -4.06 -1.07
C VAL A 134 15.88 -5.34 -0.51
N ARG A 135 16.53 -6.13 -1.38
CA ARG A 135 17.20 -7.38 -1.00
C ARG A 135 18.26 -7.12 0.06
N LYS A 136 19.11 -6.13 -0.17
CA LYS A 136 20.14 -5.70 0.79
C LYS A 136 19.55 -5.21 2.11
N CYS A 137 18.47 -4.42 2.06
CA CYS A 137 17.80 -3.94 3.27
C CYS A 137 17.27 -5.10 4.12
N ARG A 138 16.61 -6.08 3.48
CA ARG A 138 16.07 -7.28 4.14
C ARG A 138 17.16 -8.22 4.65
N GLU A 139 18.32 -8.26 4.01
CA GLU A 139 19.48 -9.03 4.47
C GLU A 139 20.14 -8.41 5.70
N VAL A 140 20.39 -7.09 5.67
CA VAL A 140 21.05 -6.36 6.75
C VAL A 140 20.19 -6.26 8.00
N PHE A 141 18.87 -6.08 7.84
CA PHE A 141 17.93 -5.96 8.94
C PHE A 141 16.69 -6.85 8.70
N PRO A 142 16.76 -8.14 9.01
CA PRO A 142 15.80 -9.14 8.57
C PRO A 142 14.51 -9.20 9.41
N VAL A 143 13.80 -8.07 9.62
CA VAL A 143 12.60 -7.98 10.48
C VAL A 143 11.49 -8.95 10.08
N LYS A 144 11.42 -9.32 8.80
CA LYS A 144 10.43 -10.30 8.33
C LYS A 144 10.65 -11.70 8.89
N LYS A 145 11.90 -12.06 9.23
CA LYS A 145 12.24 -13.36 9.85
C LYS A 145 11.82 -13.45 11.31
N ASP A 146 11.66 -12.30 11.97
CA ASP A 146 11.26 -12.23 13.38
C ASP A 146 9.74 -12.25 13.57
N ARG A 147 8.98 -12.26 12.47
CA ARG A 147 7.52 -12.33 12.52
C ARG A 147 7.05 -13.65 13.14
N ARG A 148 6.06 -13.56 13.99
CA ARG A 148 5.47 -14.68 14.70
C ARG A 148 4.07 -14.99 14.14
N GLU A 149 4.04 -15.39 12.86
CA GLU A 149 2.78 -15.73 12.16
C GLU A 149 1.96 -16.78 12.92
N ASP A 150 2.64 -17.74 13.55
CA ASP A 150 2.03 -18.75 14.41
C ASP A 150 1.20 -18.12 15.55
N VAL A 151 1.72 -17.07 16.18
CA VAL A 151 1.04 -16.35 17.27
C VAL A 151 -0.07 -15.48 16.71
N TYR A 152 0.19 -14.74 15.62
CA TYR A 152 -0.77 -13.81 15.05
C TYR A 152 -2.06 -14.53 14.61
N TRP A 153 -1.92 -15.63 13.88
CA TRP A 153 -3.06 -16.44 13.42
C TRP A 153 -3.81 -17.11 14.57
N LYS A 154 -3.07 -17.66 15.56
CA LYS A 154 -3.67 -18.26 16.74
C LYS A 154 -4.52 -17.27 17.52
N GLU A 155 -3.97 -16.08 17.80
CA GLU A 155 -4.68 -15.07 18.58
C GLU A 155 -5.84 -14.44 17.79
N SER A 156 -5.71 -14.25 16.49
CA SER A 156 -6.81 -13.79 15.65
C SER A 156 -8.00 -14.76 15.70
N ARG A 157 -7.74 -16.07 15.57
CA ARG A 157 -8.80 -17.10 15.68
C ARG A 157 -9.40 -17.17 17.07
N ARG A 158 -8.60 -17.09 18.12
CA ARG A 158 -9.06 -17.13 19.53
C ARG A 158 -10.02 -15.98 19.85
N ARG A 159 -9.80 -14.83 19.26
CA ARG A 159 -10.64 -13.64 19.44
C ARG A 159 -11.83 -13.58 18.49
N GLY A 160 -12.13 -14.68 17.78
CA GLY A 160 -13.27 -14.79 16.88
C GLY A 160 -13.11 -14.10 15.53
N GLY A 161 -11.85 -13.97 15.06
CA GLY A 161 -11.52 -12.95 14.07
C GLY A 161 -11.93 -11.58 14.60
N ILE A 162 -11.24 -10.51 14.30
CA ILE A 162 -11.71 -9.18 14.77
C ILE A 162 -12.99 -8.86 14.00
N SER A 163 -14.12 -9.43 14.44
CA SER A 163 -15.45 -9.02 13.98
C SER A 163 -15.72 -7.67 14.61
N PHE A 164 -15.39 -6.61 13.91
CA PHE A 164 -16.00 -5.32 14.19
C PHE A 164 -17.47 -5.43 13.74
N ILE A 165 -18.36 -5.71 14.69
CA ILE A 165 -19.79 -5.46 14.47
C ILE A 165 -19.92 -3.94 14.44
N VAL A 166 -20.19 -3.39 13.26
CA VAL A 166 -20.61 -2.02 13.06
C VAL A 166 -22.12 -1.96 13.17
#